data_9c3516c839bfbb3a9ce7dd6527452ee9
#
_entry.id   9c3516c839bfbb3a9ce7dd6527452ee9
#
_cell.length_a   1.000
_cell.length_b   1.000
_cell.length_c   1.000
_cell.angle_alpha   90.00
_cell.angle_beta   90.00
_cell.angle_gamma   90.00
#
_symmetry.space_group_name_H-M   'P 1'
#
loop_
_entity.id
_entity.type
_entity.pdbx_description
1 polymer ?
#
loop_
_entity_poly.entity_id
_entity_poly.type
_entity_poly.pdbx_seq_one_letter_code
_entity_poly.pdbx_strand_id
1 'polypeptide(L)'
;MGGTGVWKMASAYPYLFAAVMPVAGNPDTVDAALLANTPVYTVMGTGDNLMNIAPVTSFMERLKELNRETILDVENGWSHIKTCTESYTDKRLNWIFNHIRSSE
;
A
#
# COMPACT_ATOMS: atom_id res chain seq x y z
N MET A 1 -4.55 11.44 1.94
CA MET A 1 -3.88 11.79 3.21
C MET A 1 -3.56 10.55 4.02
N GLY A 2 -4.57 9.72 4.33
CA GLY A 2 -4.36 8.52 5.14
C GLY A 2 -3.35 7.54 4.57
N GLY A 3 -3.41 7.26 3.26
CA GLY A 3 -2.48 6.33 2.61
C GLY A 3 -1.03 6.80 2.66
N THR A 4 -0.79 8.09 2.47
CA THR A 4 0.54 8.67 2.58
C THR A 4 1.08 8.54 4.01
N GLY A 5 0.23 8.76 5.01
CA GLY A 5 0.59 8.56 6.41
C GLY A 5 0.94 7.11 6.74
N VAL A 6 0.22 6.15 6.15
CA VAL A 6 0.50 4.72 6.32
C VAL A 6 1.90 4.39 5.78
N TRP A 7 2.25 4.89 4.59
CA TRP A 7 3.59 4.71 4.03
C TRP A 7 4.68 5.21 4.96
N LYS A 8 4.49 6.43 5.48
CA LYS A 8 5.48 7.06 6.37
C LYS A 8 5.61 6.32 7.68
N MET A 9 4.49 5.92 8.28
CA MET A 9 4.51 5.18 9.55
C MET A 9 5.16 3.82 9.39
N ALA A 10 4.82 3.09 8.32
CA ALA A 10 5.40 1.78 8.06
C ALA A 10 6.91 1.84 7.85
N SER A 11 7.40 2.88 7.15
CA SER A 11 8.83 3.03 6.92
C SER A 11 9.59 3.46 8.17
N ALA A 12 8.96 4.24 9.05
CA ALA A 12 9.58 4.68 10.30
C ALA A 12 9.68 3.55 11.32
N TYR A 13 8.67 2.65 11.33
CA TYR A 13 8.59 1.56 12.31
C TYR A 13 8.24 0.23 11.63
N PRO A 14 9.04 -0.25 10.68
CA PRO A 14 8.66 -1.41 9.85
C PRO A 14 8.47 -2.70 10.65
N TYR A 15 9.17 -2.84 11.77
CA TYR A 15 9.09 -4.05 12.61
C TYR A 15 7.87 -4.07 13.53
N LEU A 16 7.10 -2.99 13.59
CA LEU A 16 5.88 -2.94 14.40
C LEU A 16 4.64 -3.46 13.65
N PHE A 17 4.74 -3.65 12.34
CA PHE A 17 3.57 -4.00 11.53
C PHE A 17 3.75 -5.37 10.90
N ALA A 18 2.75 -6.25 11.10
CA ALA A 18 2.69 -7.55 10.43
C ALA A 18 2.42 -7.41 8.93
N ALA A 19 1.69 -6.36 8.55
CA ALA A 19 1.38 -6.00 7.16
C ALA A 19 0.83 -4.59 7.13
N VAL A 20 0.90 -3.93 5.97
CA VAL A 20 0.30 -2.60 5.78
C VAL A 20 -0.46 -2.53 4.48
N MET A 21 -1.52 -1.71 4.45
CA MET A 21 -2.34 -1.49 3.26
C MET A 21 -2.57 0.00 3.04
N PRO A 22 -1.58 0.70 2.43
CA PRO A 22 -1.78 2.10 2.05
C PRO A 22 -2.76 2.21 0.90
N VAL A 23 -3.81 3.01 1.07
CA VAL A 23 -4.86 3.19 0.06
C VAL A 23 -4.81 4.62 -0.45
N ALA A 24 -4.72 4.79 -1.77
CA ALA A 24 -4.69 6.09 -2.45
C ALA A 24 -3.64 7.04 -1.88
N GLY A 25 -2.49 6.50 -1.50
CA GLY A 25 -1.39 7.26 -0.90
C GLY A 25 -0.13 7.22 -1.73
N ASN A 26 0.72 8.22 -1.55
CA ASN A 26 2.00 8.33 -2.22
C ASN A 26 3.13 7.98 -1.23
N PRO A 27 4.02 7.02 -1.57
CA PRO A 27 5.19 6.72 -0.72
C PRO A 27 6.19 7.87 -0.63
N ASP A 28 6.12 8.85 -1.56
CA ASP A 28 6.94 10.06 -1.55
C ASP A 28 8.44 9.73 -1.46
N THR A 29 9.11 10.17 -0.40
CA THR A 29 10.55 9.95 -0.21
C THR A 29 10.89 8.69 0.57
N VAL A 30 9.91 7.81 0.81
CA VAL A 30 10.15 6.55 1.52
C VAL A 30 11.14 5.67 0.75
N ASP A 31 12.12 5.13 1.44
CA ASP A 31 13.05 4.16 0.87
C ASP A 31 12.41 2.76 0.89
N ALA A 32 12.25 2.16 -0.30
CA ALA A 32 11.63 0.84 -0.44
C ALA A 32 12.37 -0.24 0.37
N ALA A 33 13.68 -0.10 0.56
CA ALA A 33 14.47 -1.06 1.33
C ALA A 33 14.00 -1.18 2.78
N LEU A 34 13.42 -0.12 3.35
CA LEU A 34 12.88 -0.15 4.71
C LEU A 34 11.67 -1.08 4.85
N LEU A 35 11.01 -1.40 3.75
CA LEU A 35 9.83 -2.26 3.72
C LEU A 35 10.11 -3.64 3.13
N ALA A 36 11.37 -4.03 3.02
CA ALA A 36 11.76 -5.30 2.42
C ALA A 36 11.17 -6.51 3.14
N ASN A 37 10.86 -6.39 4.42
CA ASN A 37 10.30 -7.48 5.23
C ASN A 37 8.87 -7.21 5.71
N THR A 38 8.22 -6.16 5.22
CA THR A 38 6.85 -5.80 5.60
C THR A 38 5.92 -6.07 4.42
N PRO A 39 4.99 -7.03 4.52
CA PRO A 39 4.01 -7.24 3.46
C PRO A 39 3.21 -5.98 3.18
N VAL A 40 3.06 -5.62 1.92
CA VAL A 40 2.40 -4.37 1.50
C VAL A 40 1.35 -4.65 0.44
N TYR A 41 0.14 -4.14 0.66
CA TYR A 41 -0.94 -4.15 -0.31
C TYR A 41 -1.40 -2.72 -0.52
N THR A 42 -1.19 -2.15 -1.71
CA THR A 42 -1.63 -0.78 -1.99
C THR A 42 -2.68 -0.77 -3.11
N VAL A 43 -3.60 0.18 -3.02
CA VAL A 43 -4.69 0.36 -3.99
C VAL A 43 -4.66 1.79 -4.50
N MET A 44 -4.66 1.94 -5.82
CA MET A 44 -4.72 3.24 -6.48
C MET A 44 -5.84 3.25 -7.52
N GLY A 45 -6.43 4.42 -7.74
CA GLY A 45 -7.44 4.64 -8.77
C GLY A 45 -6.90 5.47 -9.93
N THR A 46 -7.20 5.07 -11.16
CA THR A 46 -6.73 5.85 -12.34
C THR A 46 -7.42 7.20 -12.48
N GLY A 47 -8.58 7.39 -11.84
CA GLY A 47 -9.30 8.66 -11.80
C GLY A 47 -8.92 9.58 -10.65
N ASP A 48 -7.87 9.24 -9.90
CA ASP A 48 -7.42 10.03 -8.76
C ASP A 48 -6.74 11.32 -9.25
N ASN A 49 -7.30 12.46 -8.86
CA ASN A 49 -6.77 13.78 -9.21
C ASN A 49 -5.83 14.35 -8.16
N LEU A 50 -5.73 13.71 -7.00
CA LEU A 50 -4.91 14.19 -5.89
C LEU A 50 -3.59 13.44 -5.79
N MET A 51 -3.56 12.17 -6.21
CA MET A 51 -2.37 11.32 -6.14
C MET A 51 -2.00 10.83 -7.54
N ASN A 52 -0.76 11.05 -7.93
CA ASN A 52 -0.25 10.55 -9.20
C ASN A 52 0.11 9.07 -9.06
N ILE A 53 -0.43 8.23 -9.94
CA ILE A 53 -0.19 6.80 -9.91
C ILE A 53 1.22 6.39 -10.35
N ALA A 54 1.87 7.18 -11.20
CA ALA A 54 3.17 6.82 -11.75
C ALA A 54 4.28 6.66 -10.70
N PRO A 55 4.45 7.56 -9.72
CA PRO A 55 5.43 7.34 -8.66
C PRO A 55 5.13 6.12 -7.81
N VAL A 56 3.85 5.83 -7.58
CA VAL A 56 3.44 4.64 -6.81
C VAL A 56 3.80 3.38 -7.56
N THR A 57 3.54 3.33 -8.85
CA THR A 57 3.87 2.19 -9.71
C THR A 57 5.38 1.92 -9.70
N SER A 58 6.19 2.96 -9.88
CA SER A 58 7.65 2.83 -9.88
C SER A 58 8.17 2.35 -8.52
N PHE A 59 7.63 2.88 -7.44
CA PHE A 59 7.99 2.46 -6.10
C PHE A 59 7.65 0.98 -5.87
N MET A 60 6.46 0.56 -6.29
CA MET A 60 6.00 -0.82 -6.10
C MET A 60 6.80 -1.83 -6.94
N GLU A 61 7.21 -1.45 -8.13
CA GLU A 61 8.11 -2.28 -8.94
C GLU A 61 9.43 -2.52 -8.22
N ARG A 62 10.00 -1.47 -7.63
CA ARG A 62 11.23 -1.58 -6.86
C ARG A 62 11.03 -2.39 -5.59
N LEU A 63 9.94 -2.16 -4.87
CA LEU A 63 9.64 -2.90 -3.65
C LEU A 63 9.43 -4.39 -3.94
N LYS A 64 8.79 -4.72 -5.06
CA LYS A 64 8.54 -6.10 -5.45
C LYS A 64 9.83 -6.90 -5.67
N GLU A 65 10.89 -6.26 -6.10
CA GLU A 65 12.20 -6.89 -6.23
C GLU A 65 12.80 -7.27 -4.88
N LEU A 66 12.45 -6.51 -3.83
CA LEU A 66 12.97 -6.67 -2.47
C LEU A 66 12.05 -7.51 -1.59
N ASN A 67 10.75 -7.56 -1.91
CA ASN A 67 9.73 -8.17 -1.08
C ASN A 67 8.67 -8.83 -1.95
N ARG A 68 8.57 -10.16 -1.87
CA ARG A 68 7.61 -10.93 -2.66
C ARG A 68 6.16 -10.73 -2.24
N GLU A 69 5.93 -10.30 -1.01
CA GLU A 69 4.57 -10.07 -0.50
C GLU A 69 4.14 -8.62 -0.71
N THR A 70 4.19 -8.20 -1.96
CA THR A 70 3.90 -6.83 -2.40
C THR A 70 2.84 -6.88 -3.50
N ILE A 71 1.71 -6.22 -3.27
CA ILE A 71 0.59 -6.18 -4.20
C ILE A 71 0.22 -4.73 -4.50
N LEU A 72 0.07 -4.42 -5.78
CA LEU A 72 -0.52 -3.17 -6.26
C LEU A 72 -1.77 -3.49 -7.06
N ASP A 73 -2.93 -3.04 -6.59
CA ASP A 73 -4.16 -3.06 -7.36
C ASP A 73 -4.44 -1.67 -7.92
N VAL A 74 -4.71 -1.61 -9.21
CA VAL A 74 -5.08 -0.38 -9.90
C VAL A 74 -6.54 -0.49 -10.34
N GLU A 75 -7.40 0.36 -9.76
CA GLU A 75 -8.83 0.38 -10.05
C GLU A 75 -9.13 1.40 -11.13
N ASN A 76 -9.59 0.93 -12.28
CA ASN A 76 -9.82 1.77 -13.44
C ASN A 76 -10.97 2.76 -13.21
N GLY A 77 -10.70 4.04 -13.40
CA GLY A 77 -11.69 5.11 -13.30
C GLY A 77 -12.03 5.55 -11.88
N TRP A 78 -11.50 4.89 -10.86
CA TRP A 78 -11.79 5.27 -9.47
C TRP A 78 -11.15 6.61 -9.11
N SER A 79 -11.96 7.50 -8.53
CA SER A 79 -11.49 8.77 -7.97
C SER A 79 -10.73 8.53 -6.66
N HIS A 80 -10.11 9.57 -6.14
CA HIS A 80 -9.45 9.50 -4.83
C HIS A 80 -10.45 9.08 -3.74
N ILE A 81 -11.62 9.73 -3.69
CA ILE A 81 -12.63 9.43 -2.67
C ILE A 81 -13.13 7.99 -2.80
N LYS A 82 -13.45 7.55 -4.02
CA LYS A 82 -13.91 6.18 -4.25
C LYS A 82 -12.86 5.16 -3.82
N THR A 83 -11.59 5.41 -4.15
CA THR A 83 -10.49 4.53 -3.73
C THR A 83 -10.40 4.46 -2.21
N CYS A 84 -10.51 5.60 -1.53
CA CYS A 84 -10.43 5.65 -0.06
C CYS A 84 -11.60 4.94 0.63
N THR A 85 -12.78 4.91 0.01
CA THR A 85 -13.99 4.36 0.66
C THR A 85 -14.32 2.93 0.26
N GLU A 86 -13.97 2.51 -0.97
CA GLU A 86 -14.41 1.22 -1.51
C GLU A 86 -13.29 0.18 -1.66
N SER A 87 -12.08 0.51 -1.23
CA SER A 87 -10.96 -0.43 -1.32
C SER A 87 -10.98 -1.54 -0.27
N TYR A 88 -11.78 -1.39 0.78
CA TYR A 88 -11.80 -2.33 1.91
C TYR A 88 -12.76 -3.48 1.66
N THR A 89 -12.47 -4.25 0.61
CA THR A 89 -13.23 -5.45 0.24
C THR A 89 -12.87 -6.61 1.17
N ASP A 90 -13.72 -7.63 1.20
CA ASP A 90 -13.46 -8.83 2.01
C ASP A 90 -12.13 -9.49 1.62
N LYS A 91 -11.82 -9.54 0.33
CA LYS A 91 -10.55 -10.09 -0.15
C LYS A 91 -9.35 -9.35 0.43
N ARG A 92 -9.38 -8.01 0.41
CA ARG A 92 -8.27 -7.20 0.88
C ARG A 92 -8.16 -7.23 2.41
N LEU A 93 -9.28 -7.17 3.11
CA LEU A 93 -9.29 -7.28 4.56
C LEU A 93 -8.79 -8.65 5.02
N ASN A 94 -9.21 -9.72 4.33
CA ASN A 94 -8.73 -11.07 4.64
C ASN A 94 -7.23 -11.20 4.42
N TRP A 95 -6.69 -10.54 3.39
CA TRP A 95 -5.25 -10.54 3.16
C TRP A 95 -4.49 -9.98 4.37
N ILE A 96 -4.92 -8.83 4.88
CA ILE A 96 -4.22 -8.19 6.01
C ILE A 96 -4.40 -8.98 7.31
N PHE A 97 -5.60 -9.50 7.56
CA PHE A 97 -5.87 -10.31 8.76
C PHE A 97 -5.07 -11.62 8.75
N ASN A 98 -4.91 -12.25 7.59
CA ASN A 98 -4.11 -13.47 7.48
C ASN A 98 -2.63 -13.21 7.82
N HIS A 99 -2.11 -12.05 7.46
CA HIS A 99 -0.74 -11.69 7.83
C HIS A 99 -0.60 -11.44 9.33
N ILE A 100 -1.60 -10.81 9.95
CA ILE A 100 -1.62 -10.60 11.40
C ILE A 100 -1.64 -11.94 12.14
N ARG A 101 -2.47 -12.88 11.68
CA ARG A 101 -2.52 -14.24 12.28
C ARG A 101 -1.20 -14.96 12.15
N SER A 102 -0.56 -14.86 10.99
CA SER A 102 0.71 -15.57 10.74
C SER A 102 1.84 -15.07 11.62
N SER A 103 1.76 -13.82 12.10
CA SER A 103 2.79 -13.25 12.96
C SER A 103 2.55 -13.53 14.45
N GLU A 104 1.40 -14.06 14.81
CA GLU A 104 1.13 -14.50 16.19
C GLU A 104 1.81 -15.85 16.48
#